data_8bf406257a09ae881d550afa3ec9ae7f
#
_entry.id   8bf406257a09ae881d550afa3ec9ae7f
#
_cell.length_a   1.000
_cell.length_b   1.000
_cell.length_c   1.000
_cell.angle_alpha   90.00
_cell.angle_beta   90.00
_cell.angle_gamma   90.00
#
_symmetry.space_group_name_H-M   'P 1'
#
loop_
_entity.id
_entity.type
_entity.pdbx_description
1 polymer ?
#
loop_
_entity_poly.entity_id
_entity_poly.type
_entity_poly.pdbx_seq_one_letter_code
_entity_poly.pdbx_strand_id
1 'polypeptide(L)'
;LVPVSMASGAIDAELRARILTRLRDVAFLASADADIPLRPAQAVVLDDAGLASNEELTAVLAQVVPDLLPAPWMRRNPTALAALGVRRLSLTSLVDDLATLEREPGWWHELYAALAGAGVASDALAGLPVPLGSGGLARSARGLLMPGPVGDLSVLGLRTIHPDAAHPLLLRLGAVEAEPDAVLRDERVRAAVENSYDADEPADVADAVLRLVAAANVAPGDEPWLAELALPADDGELAVAGELLMPHGVLAGLVADDAPFGVVDPDLVSRWGVGVLAAVGVLDSFAIVRDHDVMSADHDLDLEDRYLDVVRSVLDVGEPVVVSELVGVRDLEFVRADAWDAALAQLSTPPLRAAVVEPALVVSTTLRARVPSYTAWWLREHRIVSGRLATSDPLLAGLFDVVTEAVDDEFLVAAGAVRALDDADHDEIAERLGDADRVLTRPQVKALYARIEPREPPPFVRGVRDNELVVVAARDAVVVDAPDLLPLLGGLAVVPASLHDAVRVADALDVALATELGSFDVVSVGEAAGDHVVHEVLLVNDRDGKPQRVAWRTVDGVLHVDAGSLELGLGRGRAWREGRWSDRYLGTELLRAPSAAPLLLAEADLD
;
A
#
# COMPACT_ATOMS: atom_id res chain seq x y z
N LEU A 1 -25.12 72.39 -40.32
CA LEU A 1 -23.69 72.53 -40.06
C LEU A 1 -22.92 71.81 -41.13
N VAL A 2 -22.25 72.54 -42.05
CA VAL A 2 -21.34 71.88 -43.02
C VAL A 2 -20.09 71.47 -42.22
N PRO A 3 -19.70 70.19 -42.23
CA PRO A 3 -18.48 69.75 -41.56
C PRO A 3 -17.30 70.58 -42.11
N VAL A 4 -16.49 71.14 -41.22
CA VAL A 4 -15.32 71.97 -41.62
C VAL A 4 -14.36 71.24 -42.56
N SER A 5 -14.40 69.87 -42.49
CA SER A 5 -13.65 69.01 -43.39
C SER A 5 -14.13 69.01 -44.87
N MET A 6 -15.38 69.36 -45.14
CA MET A 6 -15.90 69.46 -46.55
C MET A 6 -15.57 70.72 -47.25
N ALA A 7 -15.06 71.72 -46.53
CA ALA A 7 -14.64 72.99 -47.07
C ALA A 7 -13.13 73.01 -47.43
N SER A 8 -12.54 71.93 -47.77
CA SER A 8 -11.08 71.71 -47.85
C SER A 8 -10.31 72.43 -48.96
N GLY A 9 -10.86 73.32 -49.64
CA GLY A 9 -10.11 74.08 -50.62
C GLY A 9 -10.14 75.59 -50.43
N ALA A 10 -10.99 76.08 -49.55
CA ALA A 10 -11.27 77.55 -49.49
C ALA A 10 -11.05 78.17 -48.13
N ILE A 11 -10.68 77.42 -47.10
CA ILE A 11 -10.48 77.99 -45.74
C ILE A 11 -9.01 77.93 -45.37
N ASP A 12 -8.42 79.06 -45.10
CA ASP A 12 -7.04 79.18 -44.63
C ASP A 12 -6.91 78.60 -43.18
N ALA A 13 -5.69 78.29 -42.73
CA ALA A 13 -5.40 77.70 -41.43
C ALA A 13 -5.88 78.57 -40.28
N GLU A 14 -5.82 79.85 -40.38
CA GLU A 14 -6.24 80.81 -39.33
C GLU A 14 -7.77 80.80 -39.19
N LEU A 15 -8.49 80.88 -40.30
CA LEU A 15 -9.96 80.84 -40.29
C LEU A 15 -10.44 79.51 -39.74
N ARG A 16 -9.79 78.39 -40.11
CA ARG A 16 -10.07 77.08 -39.59
C ARG A 16 -9.90 77.02 -38.05
N ALA A 17 -8.77 77.56 -37.55
CA ALA A 17 -8.51 77.60 -36.10
C ALA A 17 -9.56 78.42 -35.36
N ARG A 18 -9.97 79.57 -35.91
CA ARG A 18 -11.04 80.43 -35.33
C ARG A 18 -12.40 79.76 -35.33
N ILE A 19 -12.74 79.05 -36.38
CA ILE A 19 -13.99 78.26 -36.44
C ILE A 19 -13.95 77.14 -35.37
N LEU A 20 -12.87 76.38 -35.29
CA LEU A 20 -12.74 75.27 -34.28
C LEU A 20 -12.80 75.85 -32.85
N THR A 21 -12.16 77.03 -32.59
CA THR A 21 -12.25 77.65 -31.26
C THR A 21 -13.65 78.07 -30.90
N ARG A 22 -14.45 78.55 -31.82
CA ARG A 22 -15.87 78.87 -31.61
C ARG A 22 -16.73 77.67 -31.40
N LEU A 23 -16.45 76.56 -32.12
CA LEU A 23 -17.21 75.30 -32.02
C LEU A 23 -16.96 74.53 -30.67
N ARG A 24 -15.89 74.80 -29.96
CA ARG A 24 -15.61 74.20 -28.66
C ARG A 24 -16.72 74.39 -27.64
N ASP A 25 -17.40 75.53 -27.67
CA ASP A 25 -18.44 75.88 -26.71
C ASP A 25 -19.86 75.56 -27.21
N VAL A 26 -19.99 75.08 -28.44
CA VAL A 26 -21.30 74.77 -29.06
C VAL A 26 -21.60 73.24 -28.85
N ALA A 27 -22.79 72.97 -28.39
CA ALA A 27 -23.30 71.60 -28.29
C ALA A 27 -23.81 71.10 -29.65
N PHE A 28 -23.06 70.22 -30.34
CA PHE A 28 -23.42 69.71 -31.67
C PHE A 28 -23.01 68.22 -31.91
N LEU A 29 -22.22 67.67 -31.03
CA LEU A 29 -21.80 66.30 -31.12
C LEU A 29 -22.91 65.38 -30.51
N ALA A 30 -23.33 64.38 -31.21
CA ALA A 30 -24.29 63.42 -30.66
C ALA A 30 -23.56 62.32 -29.89
N SER A 31 -24.07 61.95 -28.73
CA SER A 31 -23.63 60.78 -27.97
C SER A 31 -23.97 59.48 -28.72
N ALA A 32 -23.29 58.40 -28.42
CA ALA A 32 -23.59 57.08 -28.97
C ALA A 32 -24.87 56.47 -28.36
N ASP A 33 -25.22 56.87 -27.13
CA ASP A 33 -26.37 56.33 -26.39
C ASP A 33 -27.60 57.23 -26.45
N ALA A 34 -27.46 58.54 -26.64
CA ALA A 34 -28.57 59.46 -26.62
C ALA A 34 -28.45 60.56 -27.69
N ASP A 35 -29.60 60.98 -28.25
CA ASP A 35 -29.70 62.08 -29.21
C ASP A 35 -29.53 63.47 -28.54
N ILE A 36 -28.73 63.51 -27.48
CA ILE A 36 -28.44 64.76 -26.75
C ILE A 36 -27.17 65.38 -27.31
N PRO A 37 -27.23 66.63 -27.78
CA PRO A 37 -26.04 67.27 -28.33
C PRO A 37 -25.05 67.65 -27.21
N LEU A 38 -23.81 67.12 -27.36
CA LEU A 38 -22.69 67.35 -26.46
C LEU A 38 -21.80 68.49 -26.92
N ARG A 39 -21.19 69.24 -25.99
CA ARG A 39 -20.07 70.10 -26.27
C ARG A 39 -18.79 69.29 -26.45
N PRO A 40 -17.85 69.66 -27.27
CA PRO A 40 -16.60 68.92 -27.44
C PRO A 40 -15.86 68.62 -26.16
N ALA A 41 -15.85 69.52 -25.17
CA ALA A 41 -15.24 69.26 -23.87
C ALA A 41 -15.92 68.18 -23.01
N GLN A 42 -17.19 67.93 -23.29
CA GLN A 42 -17.98 66.84 -22.63
C GLN A 42 -17.82 65.49 -23.34
N ALA A 43 -17.66 65.58 -24.67
CA ALA A 43 -17.59 64.40 -25.50
C ALA A 43 -16.32 63.56 -25.25
N VAL A 44 -16.46 62.25 -25.33
CA VAL A 44 -15.40 61.27 -25.10
C VAL A 44 -15.16 60.44 -26.36
N VAL A 45 -13.92 60.13 -26.68
CA VAL A 45 -13.52 59.18 -27.71
C VAL A 45 -12.44 58.25 -27.16
N LEU A 46 -12.40 57.02 -27.63
CA LEU A 46 -11.27 56.15 -27.32
C LEU A 46 -9.98 56.72 -27.93
N ASP A 47 -8.87 56.59 -27.23
CA ASP A 47 -7.60 57.18 -27.66
C ASP A 47 -7.03 56.47 -28.90
N ASP A 48 -7.23 55.16 -29.02
CA ASP A 48 -6.90 54.39 -30.22
C ASP A 48 -7.93 54.64 -31.34
N ALA A 49 -7.49 55.14 -32.48
CA ALA A 49 -8.38 55.46 -33.59
C ALA A 49 -9.05 54.23 -34.22
N GLY A 50 -8.41 53.07 -34.17
CA GLY A 50 -8.98 51.80 -34.62
C GLY A 50 -10.14 51.38 -33.72
N LEU A 51 -9.95 51.40 -32.42
CA LEU A 51 -10.99 51.07 -31.43
C LEU A 51 -12.14 52.09 -31.47
N ALA A 52 -11.83 53.36 -31.51
CA ALA A 52 -12.83 54.43 -31.59
C ALA A 52 -13.66 54.39 -32.89
N SER A 53 -13.17 53.68 -33.92
CA SER A 53 -13.86 53.49 -35.19
C SER A 53 -14.66 52.16 -35.27
N ASN A 54 -14.59 51.32 -34.25
CA ASN A 54 -15.33 50.09 -34.19
C ASN A 54 -16.76 50.35 -33.68
N GLU A 55 -17.75 49.98 -34.50
CA GLU A 55 -19.18 50.25 -34.22
C GLU A 55 -19.70 49.37 -33.07
N GLU A 56 -19.35 48.08 -33.05
CA GLU A 56 -19.80 47.15 -32.03
C GLU A 56 -19.24 47.53 -30.65
N LEU A 57 -17.93 47.81 -30.57
CA LEU A 57 -17.30 48.21 -29.33
C LEU A 57 -17.86 49.53 -28.80
N THR A 58 -18.03 50.55 -29.66
CA THR A 58 -18.58 51.84 -29.23
C THR A 58 -20.05 51.73 -28.82
N ALA A 59 -20.84 50.83 -29.42
CA ALA A 59 -22.23 50.60 -29.02
C ALA A 59 -22.35 49.95 -27.64
N VAL A 60 -21.51 48.94 -27.32
CA VAL A 60 -21.48 48.31 -26.02
C VAL A 60 -20.99 49.30 -24.94
N LEU A 61 -19.91 50.03 -25.22
CA LEU A 61 -19.32 50.99 -24.28
C LEU A 61 -20.21 52.22 -24.04
N ALA A 62 -21.05 52.59 -25.01
CA ALA A 62 -21.98 53.72 -24.85
C ALA A 62 -22.95 53.54 -23.69
N GLN A 63 -23.26 52.29 -23.33
CA GLN A 63 -24.12 51.99 -22.19
C GLN A 63 -23.50 52.28 -20.82
N VAL A 64 -22.17 52.46 -20.75
CA VAL A 64 -21.42 52.60 -19.49
C VAL A 64 -20.47 53.80 -19.49
N VAL A 65 -20.08 54.31 -20.66
CA VAL A 65 -19.26 55.50 -20.81
C VAL A 65 -20.14 56.64 -21.26
N PRO A 66 -20.57 57.54 -20.35
CA PRO A 66 -21.34 58.71 -20.74
C PRO A 66 -20.63 59.54 -21.77
N ASP A 67 -21.37 60.14 -22.65
CA ASP A 67 -20.85 61.11 -23.64
C ASP A 67 -19.86 60.50 -24.68
N LEU A 68 -19.81 59.14 -24.81
CA LEU A 68 -19.02 58.48 -25.86
C LEU A 68 -19.58 58.83 -27.24
N LEU A 69 -18.70 59.22 -28.15
CA LEU A 69 -19.08 59.52 -29.55
C LEU A 69 -19.23 58.21 -30.36
N PRO A 70 -20.26 58.13 -31.25
CA PRO A 70 -20.39 57.01 -32.17
C PRO A 70 -19.19 56.88 -33.12
N ALA A 71 -18.86 55.65 -33.48
CA ALA A 71 -17.73 55.30 -34.35
C ALA A 71 -17.67 56.11 -35.65
N PRO A 72 -18.79 56.46 -36.35
CA PRO A 72 -18.76 57.26 -37.57
C PRO A 72 -18.11 58.65 -37.41
N TRP A 73 -18.17 59.26 -36.20
CA TRP A 73 -17.50 60.51 -35.99
C TRP A 73 -15.97 60.40 -36.07
N MET A 74 -15.41 59.37 -35.45
CA MET A 74 -13.98 59.09 -35.49
C MET A 74 -13.51 58.70 -36.89
N ARG A 75 -14.23 57.85 -37.60
CA ARG A 75 -13.86 57.46 -38.95
C ARG A 75 -13.80 58.61 -39.94
N ARG A 76 -14.70 59.59 -39.80
CA ARG A 76 -14.80 60.70 -40.73
C ARG A 76 -13.95 61.92 -40.34
N ASN A 77 -13.77 62.20 -39.08
CA ASN A 77 -13.26 63.46 -38.60
C ASN A 77 -12.18 63.36 -37.46
N PRO A 78 -11.21 62.47 -37.47
CA PRO A 78 -10.33 62.23 -36.32
C PRO A 78 -9.50 63.51 -35.97
N THR A 79 -8.98 64.19 -36.97
CA THR A 79 -8.15 65.44 -36.77
C THR A 79 -8.99 66.57 -36.23
N ALA A 80 -10.23 66.74 -36.69
CA ALA A 80 -11.12 67.80 -36.24
C ALA A 80 -11.56 67.60 -34.78
N LEU A 81 -11.86 66.39 -34.38
CA LEU A 81 -12.22 66.03 -32.98
C LEU A 81 -11.04 66.33 -32.03
N ALA A 82 -9.80 66.00 -32.43
CA ALA A 82 -8.62 66.33 -31.66
C ALA A 82 -8.45 67.85 -31.50
N ALA A 83 -8.64 68.60 -32.58
CA ALA A 83 -8.54 70.04 -32.56
C ALA A 83 -9.64 70.77 -31.75
N LEU A 84 -10.82 70.14 -31.65
CA LEU A 84 -11.95 70.56 -30.81
C LEU A 84 -11.73 70.35 -29.32
N GLY A 85 -10.73 69.56 -28.94
CA GLY A 85 -10.45 69.25 -27.54
C GLY A 85 -11.39 68.17 -26.92
N VAL A 86 -11.86 67.28 -27.74
CA VAL A 86 -12.64 66.07 -27.25
C VAL A 86 -11.75 65.24 -26.33
N ARG A 87 -12.30 64.86 -25.22
CA ARG A 87 -11.59 64.01 -24.21
C ARG A 87 -11.24 62.67 -24.77
N ARG A 88 -10.01 62.23 -24.58
CA ARG A 88 -9.57 60.90 -24.98
C ARG A 88 -9.55 59.98 -23.77
N LEU A 89 -10.11 58.83 -23.92
CA LEU A 89 -10.12 57.76 -22.93
C LEU A 89 -9.16 56.65 -23.39
N SER A 90 -8.10 56.46 -22.62
CA SER A 90 -7.15 55.38 -22.88
C SER A 90 -7.78 54.03 -22.53
N LEU A 91 -7.31 52.97 -23.17
CA LEU A 91 -7.79 51.63 -22.87
C LEU A 91 -7.51 51.22 -21.42
N THR A 92 -6.38 51.65 -20.86
CA THR A 92 -6.05 51.41 -19.45
C THR A 92 -7.05 52.08 -18.51
N SER A 93 -7.35 53.38 -18.76
CA SER A 93 -8.35 54.11 -17.95
C SER A 93 -9.75 53.50 -18.11
N LEU A 94 -10.10 53.01 -19.30
CA LEU A 94 -11.36 52.30 -19.53
C LEU A 94 -11.42 51.00 -18.69
N VAL A 95 -10.37 50.20 -18.66
CA VAL A 95 -10.28 48.96 -17.87
C VAL A 95 -10.41 49.27 -16.38
N ASP A 96 -9.79 50.34 -15.90
CA ASP A 96 -9.90 50.78 -14.50
C ASP A 96 -11.32 51.25 -14.15
N ASP A 97 -11.99 52.00 -15.05
CA ASP A 97 -13.39 52.44 -14.86
C ASP A 97 -14.36 51.21 -14.83
N LEU A 98 -14.12 50.22 -15.69
CA LEU A 98 -14.89 48.98 -15.76
C LEU A 98 -14.80 48.14 -14.47
N ALA A 99 -13.69 48.24 -13.72
CA ALA A 99 -13.47 47.47 -12.50
C ALA A 99 -14.47 47.79 -11.36
N THR A 100 -15.18 48.90 -11.45
CA THR A 100 -16.16 49.33 -10.46
C THR A 100 -17.60 49.19 -10.93
N LEU A 101 -17.81 48.64 -12.12
CA LEU A 101 -19.11 48.52 -12.75
C LEU A 101 -19.85 47.24 -12.34
N GLU A 102 -21.06 47.39 -11.84
CA GLU A 102 -21.98 46.29 -11.66
C GLU A 102 -22.88 46.15 -12.92
N ARG A 103 -22.69 45.09 -13.67
CA ARG A 103 -23.45 44.76 -14.87
C ARG A 103 -23.77 43.28 -14.89
N GLU A 104 -24.88 42.94 -15.57
CA GLU A 104 -25.25 41.57 -15.81
C GLU A 104 -24.16 40.80 -16.55
N PRO A 105 -23.91 39.53 -16.25
CA PRO A 105 -22.83 38.75 -16.88
C PRO A 105 -22.88 38.71 -18.40
N GLY A 106 -24.06 38.70 -19.02
CA GLY A 106 -24.23 38.73 -20.47
C GLY A 106 -23.68 39.99 -21.12
N TRP A 107 -23.76 41.16 -20.45
CA TRP A 107 -23.15 42.39 -20.94
C TRP A 107 -21.62 42.26 -21.06
N TRP A 108 -20.98 41.59 -20.11
CA TRP A 108 -19.54 41.35 -20.15
C TRP A 108 -19.16 40.44 -21.32
N HIS A 109 -19.98 39.42 -21.62
CA HIS A 109 -19.79 38.58 -22.80
C HIS A 109 -19.79 39.44 -24.11
N GLU A 110 -20.78 40.33 -24.26
CA GLU A 110 -20.85 41.24 -25.42
C GLU A 110 -19.62 42.16 -25.49
N LEU A 111 -19.16 42.67 -24.36
CA LEU A 111 -17.94 43.49 -24.29
C LEU A 111 -16.71 42.70 -24.73
N TYR A 112 -16.55 41.46 -24.25
CA TYR A 112 -15.42 40.60 -24.64
C TYR A 112 -15.47 40.27 -26.13
N ALA A 113 -16.63 40.00 -26.68
CA ALA A 113 -16.81 39.78 -28.11
C ALA A 113 -16.40 40.99 -28.94
N ALA A 114 -16.85 42.19 -28.53
CA ALA A 114 -16.52 43.44 -29.20
C ALA A 114 -15.02 43.76 -29.13
N LEU A 115 -14.37 43.55 -27.96
CA LEU A 115 -12.92 43.72 -27.78
C LEU A 115 -12.11 42.72 -28.61
N ALA A 116 -12.55 41.49 -28.68
CA ALA A 116 -11.93 40.46 -29.52
C ALA A 116 -12.03 40.81 -31.00
N GLY A 117 -13.21 41.24 -31.45
CA GLY A 117 -13.47 41.71 -32.82
C GLY A 117 -12.69 42.94 -33.21
N ALA A 118 -12.41 43.81 -32.26
CA ALA A 118 -11.58 45.02 -32.46
C ALA A 118 -10.08 44.75 -32.55
N GLY A 119 -9.63 43.50 -32.26
CA GLY A 119 -8.22 43.10 -32.38
C GLY A 119 -7.30 43.71 -31.34
N VAL A 120 -7.80 43.97 -30.13
CA VAL A 120 -7.03 44.57 -29.03
C VAL A 120 -5.91 43.63 -28.59
N ALA A 121 -4.72 44.17 -28.32
CA ALA A 121 -3.59 43.42 -27.80
C ALA A 121 -3.90 42.90 -26.37
N SER A 122 -3.57 41.64 -26.10
CA SER A 122 -3.86 41.01 -24.81
C SER A 122 -3.24 41.73 -23.60
N ASP A 123 -2.04 42.27 -23.75
CA ASP A 123 -1.35 42.98 -22.68
C ASP A 123 -2.12 44.21 -22.19
N ALA A 124 -2.81 44.90 -23.12
CA ALA A 124 -3.63 46.06 -22.78
C ALA A 124 -4.92 45.73 -22.03
N LEU A 125 -5.31 44.46 -22.06
CA LEU A 125 -6.52 43.91 -21.40
C LEU A 125 -6.20 43.06 -20.17
N ALA A 126 -4.93 43.05 -19.72
CA ALA A 126 -4.51 42.18 -18.60
C ALA A 126 -5.30 42.39 -17.29
N GLY A 127 -5.79 43.62 -17.07
CA GLY A 127 -6.61 44.01 -15.91
C GLY A 127 -8.11 44.00 -16.16
N LEU A 128 -8.58 43.42 -17.27
CA LEU A 128 -10.01 43.40 -17.62
C LEU A 128 -10.81 42.67 -16.57
N PRO A 129 -11.85 43.30 -15.99
CA PRO A 129 -12.70 42.66 -14.99
C PRO A 129 -13.45 41.46 -15.55
N VAL A 130 -13.65 40.43 -14.70
CA VAL A 130 -14.33 39.20 -15.10
C VAL A 130 -15.36 38.83 -14.03
N PRO A 131 -16.64 38.68 -14.37
CA PRO A 131 -17.67 38.19 -13.45
C PRO A 131 -17.39 36.74 -13.03
N LEU A 132 -17.56 36.48 -11.74
CA LEU A 132 -17.40 35.14 -11.14
C LEU A 132 -18.74 34.43 -10.99
N GLY A 133 -18.74 33.11 -11.07
CA GLY A 133 -19.91 32.26 -10.79
C GLY A 133 -20.42 32.42 -9.35
N SER A 134 -19.51 32.61 -8.40
CA SER A 134 -19.82 32.91 -6.99
C SER A 134 -20.29 34.34 -6.72
N GLY A 135 -20.38 35.18 -7.76
CA GLY A 135 -20.70 36.60 -7.65
C GLY A 135 -19.47 37.50 -7.54
N GLY A 136 -19.68 38.79 -7.85
CA GLY A 136 -18.63 39.80 -7.86
C GLY A 136 -17.74 39.77 -9.11
N LEU A 137 -16.69 40.59 -9.11
CA LEU A 137 -15.76 40.78 -10.22
C LEU A 137 -14.32 40.42 -9.81
N ALA A 138 -13.67 39.60 -10.61
CA ALA A 138 -12.22 39.47 -10.57
C ALA A 138 -11.54 40.59 -11.38
N ARG A 139 -10.37 41.03 -10.96
CA ARG A 139 -9.62 42.09 -11.63
C ARG A 139 -8.74 41.59 -12.80
N SER A 140 -8.78 40.29 -13.12
CA SER A 140 -8.01 39.68 -14.20
C SER A 140 -8.60 38.31 -14.52
N ALA A 141 -8.49 37.87 -15.75
CA ALA A 141 -8.82 36.52 -16.18
C ALA A 141 -7.76 35.50 -15.75
N ARG A 142 -6.56 35.94 -15.37
CA ARG A 142 -5.45 35.02 -15.06
C ARG A 142 -5.78 34.08 -13.89
N GLY A 143 -5.67 32.77 -14.13
CA GLY A 143 -5.92 31.73 -13.14
C GLY A 143 -7.39 31.53 -12.78
N LEU A 144 -8.31 32.15 -13.50
CA LEU A 144 -9.74 31.82 -13.43
C LEU A 144 -10.03 30.59 -14.29
N LEU A 145 -10.96 29.75 -13.82
CA LEU A 145 -11.45 28.62 -14.61
C LEU A 145 -12.58 29.05 -15.52
N MET A 146 -12.53 28.64 -16.78
CA MET A 146 -13.69 28.70 -17.68
C MET A 146 -14.80 27.80 -17.11
N PRO A 147 -16.08 28.16 -17.31
CA PRO A 147 -17.17 27.29 -16.90
C PRO A 147 -17.09 25.96 -17.65
N GLY A 148 -17.15 24.86 -16.90
CA GLY A 148 -17.06 23.49 -17.41
C GLY A 148 -18.24 22.62 -16.98
N PRO A 149 -18.23 21.33 -17.30
CA PRO A 149 -19.32 20.40 -16.97
C PRO A 149 -19.47 20.12 -15.47
N VAL A 150 -18.45 20.44 -14.67
CA VAL A 150 -18.42 20.17 -13.23
C VAL A 150 -19.13 21.20 -12.37
N GLY A 151 -19.65 22.28 -12.96
CA GLY A 151 -20.45 23.30 -12.27
C GLY A 151 -19.60 24.28 -11.43
N ASP A 152 -20.20 24.81 -10.35
CA ASP A 152 -19.51 25.72 -9.44
C ASP A 152 -18.57 24.96 -8.50
N LEU A 153 -17.32 25.43 -8.44
CA LEU A 153 -16.23 24.87 -7.64
C LEU A 153 -15.75 25.86 -6.56
N SER A 154 -16.53 26.89 -6.26
CA SER A 154 -16.15 27.95 -5.31
C SER A 154 -15.94 27.42 -3.90
N VAL A 155 -16.68 26.41 -3.49
CA VAL A 155 -16.56 25.72 -2.19
C VAL A 155 -15.19 25.03 -2.03
N LEU A 156 -14.52 24.71 -3.16
CA LEU A 156 -13.15 24.16 -3.17
C LEU A 156 -12.08 25.26 -3.26
N GLY A 157 -12.44 26.54 -3.05
CA GLY A 157 -11.52 27.67 -3.16
C GLY A 157 -11.12 28.02 -4.60
N LEU A 158 -11.78 27.45 -5.61
CA LEU A 158 -11.53 27.72 -7.02
C LEU A 158 -12.43 28.86 -7.50
N ARG A 159 -11.91 29.67 -8.40
CA ARG A 159 -12.64 30.82 -8.94
C ARG A 159 -13.05 30.54 -10.38
N THR A 160 -14.35 30.34 -10.59
CA THR A 160 -14.93 30.04 -11.90
C THR A 160 -15.55 31.29 -12.51
N ILE A 161 -15.37 31.49 -13.80
CA ILE A 161 -16.01 32.57 -14.58
C ILE A 161 -17.51 32.27 -14.66
N HIS A 162 -18.35 33.32 -14.53
CA HIS A 162 -19.79 33.17 -14.69
C HIS A 162 -20.11 32.61 -16.10
N PRO A 163 -20.97 31.59 -16.24
CA PRO A 163 -21.27 30.95 -17.52
C PRO A 163 -21.70 31.94 -18.60
N ASP A 164 -22.57 32.90 -18.27
CA ASP A 164 -23.09 33.88 -19.23
C ASP A 164 -22.04 34.96 -19.62
N ALA A 165 -20.91 35.04 -18.89
CA ALA A 165 -19.80 35.95 -19.24
C ALA A 165 -18.67 35.24 -19.99
N ALA A 166 -18.73 33.93 -20.12
CA ALA A 166 -17.66 33.14 -20.70
C ALA A 166 -17.42 33.50 -22.19
N HIS A 167 -16.18 33.77 -22.54
CA HIS A 167 -15.80 34.10 -23.92
C HIS A 167 -14.35 33.65 -24.21
N PRO A 168 -14.02 33.17 -25.44
CA PRO A 168 -12.67 32.69 -25.79
C PRO A 168 -11.55 33.76 -25.62
N LEU A 169 -11.89 35.05 -25.57
CA LEU A 169 -10.93 36.09 -25.23
C LEU A 169 -10.27 35.86 -23.87
N LEU A 170 -11.02 35.39 -22.89
CA LEU A 170 -10.55 35.21 -21.52
C LEU A 170 -9.44 34.14 -21.44
N LEU A 171 -9.50 33.08 -22.28
CA LEU A 171 -8.39 32.13 -22.41
C LEU A 171 -7.09 32.80 -22.87
N ARG A 172 -7.18 33.72 -23.85
CA ARG A 172 -6.01 34.50 -24.30
C ARG A 172 -5.48 35.44 -23.22
N LEU A 173 -6.32 35.85 -22.27
CA LEU A 173 -5.97 36.68 -21.13
C LEU A 173 -5.49 35.89 -19.90
N GLY A 174 -5.41 34.55 -20.01
CA GLY A 174 -4.84 33.69 -18.98
C GLY A 174 -5.86 32.96 -18.12
N ALA A 175 -7.12 32.91 -18.54
CA ALA A 175 -8.06 31.91 -18.00
C ALA A 175 -7.66 30.51 -18.46
N VAL A 176 -8.09 29.49 -17.73
CA VAL A 176 -7.74 28.09 -17.94
C VAL A 176 -9.02 27.30 -18.19
N GLU A 177 -8.97 26.34 -19.11
CA GLU A 177 -10.07 25.38 -19.28
C GLU A 177 -10.24 24.55 -18.00
N ALA A 178 -11.48 24.30 -17.61
CA ALA A 178 -11.79 23.48 -16.44
C ALA A 178 -11.83 21.98 -16.82
N GLU A 179 -10.68 21.44 -17.22
CA GLU A 179 -10.50 20.02 -17.45
C GLU A 179 -10.57 19.28 -16.12
N PRO A 180 -11.52 18.35 -15.91
CA PRO A 180 -11.78 17.75 -14.60
C PRO A 180 -10.55 17.11 -13.94
N ASP A 181 -9.73 16.39 -14.72
CA ASP A 181 -8.51 15.76 -14.23
C ASP A 181 -7.45 16.77 -13.76
N ALA A 182 -7.27 17.86 -14.49
CA ALA A 182 -6.34 18.92 -14.10
C ALA A 182 -6.85 19.71 -12.88
N VAL A 183 -8.15 19.92 -12.78
CA VAL A 183 -8.79 20.62 -11.66
C VAL A 183 -8.70 19.77 -10.40
N LEU A 184 -8.94 18.45 -10.50
CA LEU A 184 -8.86 17.54 -9.36
C LEU A 184 -7.47 17.56 -8.71
N ARG A 185 -6.40 17.71 -9.49
CA ARG A 185 -5.02 17.77 -9.00
C ARG A 185 -4.58 19.17 -8.51
N ASP A 186 -5.47 20.15 -8.46
CA ASP A 186 -5.16 21.46 -7.89
C ASP A 186 -4.98 21.34 -6.37
N GLU A 187 -3.90 21.94 -5.84
CA GLU A 187 -3.59 21.92 -4.41
C GLU A 187 -4.74 22.42 -3.52
N ARG A 188 -5.57 23.34 -4.04
CA ARG A 188 -6.75 23.86 -3.31
C ARG A 188 -7.84 22.80 -3.17
N VAL A 189 -8.04 21.96 -4.18
CA VAL A 189 -8.99 20.83 -4.10
C VAL A 189 -8.51 19.83 -3.06
N ARG A 190 -7.22 19.50 -3.09
CA ARG A 190 -6.62 18.63 -2.09
C ARG A 190 -6.78 19.19 -0.68
N ALA A 191 -6.43 20.45 -0.47
CA ALA A 191 -6.61 21.11 0.83
C ALA A 191 -8.09 21.17 1.27
N ALA A 192 -9.03 21.33 0.33
CA ALA A 192 -10.46 21.28 0.64
C ALA A 192 -10.92 19.89 1.06
N VAL A 193 -10.37 18.82 0.49
CA VAL A 193 -10.64 17.43 0.90
C VAL A 193 -10.06 17.15 2.29
N GLU A 194 -8.79 17.46 2.52
CA GLU A 194 -8.11 17.26 3.80
C GLU A 194 -8.78 18.02 4.96
N ASN A 195 -9.44 19.15 4.68
CA ASN A 195 -10.17 19.94 5.68
C ASN A 195 -11.69 19.79 5.59
N SER A 196 -12.20 18.84 4.82
CA SER A 196 -13.62 18.71 4.53
C SER A 196 -14.46 18.38 5.77
N TYR A 197 -13.88 17.67 6.74
CA TYR A 197 -14.55 17.33 7.99
C TYR A 197 -14.91 18.56 8.84
N ASP A 198 -14.04 19.56 8.85
CA ASP A 198 -14.17 20.81 9.61
C ASP A 198 -14.72 21.97 8.77
N ALA A 199 -15.15 21.72 7.52
CA ALA A 199 -15.70 22.74 6.65
C ALA A 199 -17.05 23.29 7.18
N ASP A 200 -17.37 24.54 6.86
CA ASP A 200 -18.68 25.14 7.21
C ASP A 200 -19.84 24.37 6.55
N GLU A 201 -19.66 23.87 5.34
CA GLU A 201 -20.63 23.14 4.54
C GLU A 201 -20.00 21.84 3.96
N PRO A 202 -19.77 20.81 4.77
CA PRO A 202 -19.09 19.58 4.35
C PRO A 202 -19.79 18.87 3.18
N ALA A 203 -21.11 18.89 3.16
CA ALA A 203 -21.92 18.26 2.12
C ALA A 203 -21.69 18.91 0.74
N ASP A 204 -21.50 20.23 0.67
CA ASP A 204 -21.25 20.93 -0.59
C ASP A 204 -19.84 20.67 -1.10
N VAL A 205 -18.86 20.56 -0.18
CA VAL A 205 -17.49 20.14 -0.52
C VAL A 205 -17.50 18.72 -1.09
N ALA A 206 -18.16 17.78 -0.40
CA ALA A 206 -18.29 16.39 -0.85
C ALA A 206 -18.93 16.31 -2.24
N ASP A 207 -20.03 17.03 -2.46
CA ASP A 207 -20.76 17.06 -3.72
C ASP A 207 -19.91 17.62 -4.87
N ALA A 208 -19.12 18.67 -4.61
CA ALA A 208 -18.23 19.25 -5.62
C ALA A 208 -17.07 18.29 -5.98
N VAL A 209 -16.48 17.63 -4.99
CA VAL A 209 -15.41 16.64 -5.20
C VAL A 209 -15.95 15.41 -5.94
N LEU A 210 -17.10 14.85 -5.53
CA LEU A 210 -17.70 13.68 -6.19
C LEU A 210 -18.07 13.98 -7.64
N ARG A 211 -18.51 15.21 -7.97
CA ARG A 211 -18.70 15.65 -9.36
C ARG A 211 -17.42 15.67 -10.17
N LEU A 212 -16.33 16.16 -9.57
CA LEU A 212 -15.01 16.17 -10.21
C LEU A 212 -14.51 14.75 -10.46
N VAL A 213 -14.58 13.87 -9.46
CA VAL A 213 -14.16 12.46 -9.54
C VAL A 213 -14.96 11.73 -10.62
N ALA A 214 -16.29 11.92 -10.66
CA ALA A 214 -17.15 11.34 -11.68
C ALA A 214 -16.80 11.85 -13.08
N ALA A 215 -16.53 13.16 -13.24
CA ALA A 215 -16.19 13.77 -14.52
C ALA A 215 -14.77 13.40 -14.99
N ALA A 216 -13.82 13.24 -14.08
CA ALA A 216 -12.46 12.80 -14.36
C ALA A 216 -12.35 11.28 -14.57
N ASN A 217 -13.41 10.53 -14.24
CA ASN A 217 -13.43 9.06 -14.34
C ASN A 217 -12.26 8.40 -13.58
N VAL A 218 -12.02 8.84 -12.36
CA VAL A 218 -10.96 8.33 -11.48
C VAL A 218 -11.23 6.88 -11.13
N ALA A 219 -10.21 6.01 -11.21
CA ALA A 219 -10.35 4.64 -10.75
C ALA A 219 -10.04 4.53 -9.23
N PRO A 220 -10.61 3.54 -8.54
CA PRO A 220 -10.28 3.30 -7.13
C PRO A 220 -8.78 3.12 -6.92
N GLY A 221 -8.22 3.91 -5.99
CA GLY A 221 -6.79 3.88 -5.64
C GLY A 221 -5.87 4.76 -6.50
N ASP A 222 -6.35 5.41 -7.57
CA ASP A 222 -5.52 6.31 -8.39
C ASP A 222 -5.08 7.57 -7.61
N GLU A 223 -5.97 8.09 -6.75
CA GLU A 223 -5.73 9.31 -5.96
C GLU A 223 -6.03 9.02 -4.47
N PRO A 224 -5.07 8.41 -3.73
CA PRO A 224 -5.31 7.92 -2.35
C PRO A 224 -5.75 9.01 -1.36
N TRP A 225 -5.32 10.28 -1.56
CA TRP A 225 -5.68 11.40 -0.71
C TRP A 225 -7.19 11.72 -0.71
N LEU A 226 -7.94 11.23 -1.69
CA LEU A 226 -9.40 11.37 -1.71
C LEU A 226 -10.10 10.62 -0.56
N ALA A 227 -9.41 9.65 0.04
CA ALA A 227 -9.94 8.90 1.19
C ALA A 227 -10.15 9.77 2.45
N GLU A 228 -9.53 10.95 2.50
CA GLU A 228 -9.74 11.96 3.54
C GLU A 228 -11.04 12.76 3.37
N LEU A 229 -11.80 12.57 2.30
CA LEU A 229 -13.05 13.28 2.06
C LEU A 229 -14.09 12.91 3.10
N ALA A 230 -14.61 13.90 3.83
CA ALA A 230 -15.70 13.70 4.78
C ALA A 230 -17.02 13.41 4.06
N LEU A 231 -17.63 12.29 4.40
CA LEU A 231 -18.91 11.83 3.86
C LEU A 231 -19.87 11.49 5.01
N PRO A 232 -21.19 11.63 4.82
CA PRO A 232 -22.16 11.18 5.80
C PRO A 232 -22.22 9.64 5.87
N ALA A 233 -22.23 9.11 7.08
CA ALA A 233 -22.52 7.72 7.38
C ALA A 233 -24.03 7.50 7.57
N ASP A 234 -24.45 6.24 7.64
CA ASP A 234 -25.85 5.83 7.78
C ASP A 234 -26.48 6.19 9.14
N ASP A 235 -25.65 6.46 10.16
CA ASP A 235 -26.05 6.97 11.46
C ASP A 235 -26.23 8.50 11.50
N GLY A 236 -25.87 9.20 10.41
CA GLY A 236 -25.96 10.65 10.24
C GLY A 236 -24.74 11.42 10.74
N GLU A 237 -23.72 10.76 11.23
CA GLU A 237 -22.42 11.36 11.56
C GLU A 237 -21.56 11.51 10.30
N LEU A 238 -20.52 12.32 10.38
CA LEU A 238 -19.52 12.43 9.32
C LEU A 238 -18.34 11.50 9.62
N ALA A 239 -17.84 10.83 8.59
CA ALA A 239 -16.59 10.09 8.66
C ALA A 239 -15.80 10.28 7.35
N VAL A 240 -14.50 10.04 7.38
CA VAL A 240 -13.67 10.09 6.17
C VAL A 240 -13.97 8.89 5.27
N ALA A 241 -13.95 9.09 3.98
CA ALA A 241 -14.33 8.06 3.00
C ALA A 241 -13.56 6.74 3.18
N GLY A 242 -12.28 6.82 3.59
CA GLY A 242 -11.43 5.66 3.83
C GLY A 242 -11.79 4.82 5.07
N GLU A 243 -12.69 5.31 5.94
CA GLU A 243 -13.22 4.62 7.12
C GLU A 243 -14.68 4.18 6.93
N LEU A 244 -15.21 4.33 5.71
CA LEU A 244 -16.60 3.96 5.40
C LEU A 244 -16.67 2.71 4.54
N LEU A 245 -17.53 1.79 4.92
CA LEU A 245 -17.87 0.60 4.14
C LEU A 245 -19.04 0.87 3.19
N MET A 246 -19.01 0.23 2.02
CA MET A 246 -20.20 0.18 1.16
C MET A 246 -21.30 -0.66 1.80
N PRO A 247 -22.58 -0.19 1.81
CA PRO A 247 -23.69 -1.01 2.23
C PRO A 247 -23.74 -2.31 1.42
N HIS A 248 -23.71 -3.45 2.09
CA HIS A 248 -23.66 -4.78 1.47
C HIS A 248 -22.41 -5.07 0.63
N GLY A 249 -21.34 -4.30 0.81
CA GLY A 249 -20.03 -4.58 0.21
C GLY A 249 -19.42 -5.87 0.75
N VAL A 250 -18.47 -6.41 0.00
CA VAL A 250 -17.81 -7.67 0.38
C VAL A 250 -17.11 -7.53 1.72
N LEU A 251 -16.38 -6.43 1.91
CA LEU A 251 -15.62 -6.19 3.15
C LEU A 251 -16.53 -6.09 4.38
N ALA A 252 -17.70 -5.44 4.26
CA ALA A 252 -18.68 -5.35 5.33
C ALA A 252 -19.15 -6.72 5.85
N GLY A 253 -19.10 -7.77 5.02
CA GLY A 253 -19.40 -9.14 5.41
C GLY A 253 -18.24 -9.89 6.08
N LEU A 254 -17.02 -9.36 6.03
CA LEU A 254 -15.80 -10.02 6.49
C LEU A 254 -15.27 -9.47 7.81
N VAL A 255 -15.45 -8.16 8.06
CA VAL A 255 -14.91 -7.48 9.24
C VAL A 255 -15.76 -7.73 10.50
N ALA A 256 -15.14 -7.54 11.66
CA ALA A 256 -15.78 -7.66 12.95
C ALA A 256 -16.77 -6.50 13.19
N ASP A 257 -17.82 -6.74 13.97
CA ASP A 257 -18.86 -5.74 14.26
C ASP A 257 -18.32 -4.54 15.08
N ASP A 258 -17.21 -4.72 15.77
CA ASP A 258 -16.51 -3.70 16.57
C ASP A 258 -15.33 -3.06 15.83
N ALA A 259 -15.16 -3.36 14.54
CA ALA A 259 -14.14 -2.72 13.71
C ALA A 259 -14.43 -1.21 13.55
N PRO A 260 -13.42 -0.36 13.40
CA PRO A 260 -13.56 1.10 13.39
C PRO A 260 -14.09 1.63 12.05
N PHE A 261 -15.09 0.99 11.47
CA PHE A 261 -15.69 1.40 10.20
C PHE A 261 -17.12 1.83 10.38
N GLY A 262 -17.49 2.96 9.73
CA GLY A 262 -18.88 3.33 9.50
C GLY A 262 -19.42 2.69 8.22
N VAL A 263 -20.70 2.85 7.96
CA VAL A 263 -21.34 2.50 6.68
C VAL A 263 -21.74 3.79 5.98
N VAL A 264 -21.39 3.97 4.71
CA VAL A 264 -21.74 5.18 3.96
C VAL A 264 -23.27 5.29 3.80
N ASP A 265 -23.78 6.53 3.86
CA ASP A 265 -25.21 6.80 3.66
C ASP A 265 -25.73 6.17 2.35
N PRO A 266 -26.75 5.31 2.39
CA PRO A 266 -27.33 4.68 1.21
C PRO A 266 -27.85 5.67 0.16
N ASP A 267 -28.25 6.89 0.55
CA ASP A 267 -28.70 7.92 -0.37
C ASP A 267 -27.54 8.43 -1.24
N LEU A 268 -26.31 8.50 -0.69
CA LEU A 268 -25.11 8.80 -1.50
C LEU A 268 -24.83 7.72 -2.53
N VAL A 269 -24.95 6.44 -2.13
CA VAL A 269 -24.76 5.32 -3.07
C VAL A 269 -25.77 5.38 -4.21
N SER A 270 -27.02 5.70 -3.88
CA SER A 270 -28.09 5.86 -4.88
C SER A 270 -27.84 7.01 -5.85
N ARG A 271 -27.20 8.09 -5.37
CA ARG A 271 -26.94 9.32 -6.14
C ARG A 271 -25.68 9.24 -6.99
N TRP A 272 -24.60 8.71 -6.45
CA TRP A 272 -23.28 8.72 -7.08
C TRP A 272 -22.85 7.37 -7.65
N GLY A 273 -23.43 6.30 -7.16
CA GLY A 273 -23.06 4.92 -7.52
C GLY A 273 -21.79 4.42 -6.83
N VAL A 274 -21.66 3.11 -6.76
CA VAL A 274 -20.54 2.41 -6.10
C VAL A 274 -19.18 2.83 -6.68
N GLY A 275 -19.07 2.99 -8.01
CA GLY A 275 -17.80 3.30 -8.65
C GLY A 275 -17.19 4.65 -8.25
N VAL A 276 -18.01 5.71 -8.12
CA VAL A 276 -17.54 7.05 -7.72
C VAL A 276 -17.16 7.06 -6.25
N LEU A 277 -17.94 6.41 -5.39
CA LEU A 277 -17.66 6.32 -3.96
C LEU A 277 -16.40 5.47 -3.69
N ALA A 278 -16.23 4.38 -4.41
CA ALA A 278 -15.00 3.58 -4.34
C ALA A 278 -13.77 4.36 -4.82
N ALA A 279 -13.92 5.24 -5.83
CA ALA A 279 -12.83 6.08 -6.31
C ALA A 279 -12.38 7.14 -5.28
N VAL A 280 -13.26 7.58 -4.38
CA VAL A 280 -12.89 8.46 -3.26
C VAL A 280 -12.50 7.70 -1.99
N GLY A 281 -12.41 6.36 -2.04
CA GLY A 281 -11.87 5.57 -0.94
C GLY A 281 -12.90 4.83 -0.10
N VAL A 282 -14.22 4.93 -0.37
CA VAL A 282 -15.22 4.11 0.34
C VAL A 282 -14.98 2.63 0.03
N LEU A 283 -14.90 1.83 1.06
CA LEU A 283 -14.42 0.44 1.00
C LEU A 283 -15.55 -0.52 0.58
N ASP A 284 -15.48 -1.04 -0.64
CA ASP A 284 -16.31 -2.15 -1.12
C ASP A 284 -15.63 -3.51 -0.89
N SER A 285 -14.30 -3.51 -0.95
CA SER A 285 -13.38 -4.63 -0.78
C SER A 285 -12.15 -4.17 -0.03
N PHE A 286 -11.20 -5.05 0.20
CA PHE A 286 -9.91 -4.68 0.77
C PHE A 286 -9.22 -3.59 -0.05
N ALA A 287 -8.61 -2.62 0.64
CA ALA A 287 -7.82 -1.57 0.01
C ALA A 287 -6.34 -1.99 -0.14
N ILE A 288 -5.73 -1.57 -1.23
CA ILE A 288 -4.30 -1.78 -1.49
C ILE A 288 -3.56 -0.47 -1.27
N VAL A 289 -2.57 -0.50 -0.42
CA VAL A 289 -1.58 0.57 -0.25
C VAL A 289 -0.42 0.31 -1.20
N ARG A 290 0.05 1.35 -1.89
CA ARG A 290 1.24 1.30 -2.75
C ARG A 290 2.10 2.52 -2.50
N ASP A 291 3.39 2.30 -2.25
CA ASP A 291 4.37 3.36 -2.19
C ASP A 291 5.73 2.88 -2.70
N HIS A 292 6.60 3.83 -3.06
CA HIS A 292 7.90 3.58 -3.63
C HIS A 292 9.02 4.09 -2.72
N ASP A 293 10.16 3.38 -2.75
CA ASP A 293 11.36 3.75 -2.02
C ASP A 293 11.16 3.89 -0.50
N VAL A 294 10.36 2.98 0.07
CA VAL A 294 9.91 3.02 1.46
C VAL A 294 11.06 2.71 2.42
N MET A 295 11.25 3.61 3.39
CA MET A 295 12.25 3.48 4.47
C MET A 295 11.64 3.59 5.88
N SER A 296 10.42 4.06 6.02
CA SER A 296 9.70 4.26 7.30
C SER A 296 8.28 3.72 7.22
N ALA A 297 7.69 3.43 8.36
CA ALA A 297 6.32 2.97 8.48
C ALA A 297 5.39 4.18 8.58
N ASP A 298 4.74 4.53 7.48
CA ASP A 298 3.85 5.70 7.37
C ASP A 298 2.54 5.37 6.60
N HIS A 299 2.20 4.06 6.45
CA HIS A 299 1.17 3.64 5.50
C HIS A 299 -0.10 3.07 6.15
N ASP A 300 -0.22 3.17 7.48
CA ASP A 300 -1.37 2.63 8.24
C ASP A 300 -1.60 1.13 7.96
N LEU A 301 -0.51 0.34 7.96
CA LEU A 301 -0.52 -1.10 7.85
C LEU A 301 -0.22 -1.73 9.23
N ASP A 302 -0.99 -2.71 9.64
CA ASP A 302 -0.77 -3.40 10.91
C ASP A 302 0.63 -4.03 10.97
N LEU A 303 1.35 -3.78 12.06
CA LEU A 303 2.74 -4.26 12.28
C LEU A 303 3.74 -3.86 11.17
N GLU A 304 3.52 -2.75 10.47
CA GLU A 304 4.40 -2.30 9.38
C GLU A 304 5.87 -2.16 9.82
N ASP A 305 6.12 -1.56 10.98
CA ASP A 305 7.47 -1.43 11.55
C ASP A 305 8.17 -2.79 11.67
N ARG A 306 7.43 -3.80 12.14
CA ARG A 306 7.95 -5.15 12.32
C ARG A 306 8.27 -5.81 10.96
N TYR A 307 7.43 -5.60 9.96
CA TYR A 307 7.72 -6.06 8.60
C TYR A 307 9.00 -5.42 8.07
N LEU A 308 9.13 -4.10 8.19
CA LEU A 308 10.32 -3.38 7.74
C LEU A 308 11.59 -3.83 8.48
N ASP A 309 11.51 -4.16 9.76
CA ASP A 309 12.65 -4.69 10.53
C ASP A 309 13.06 -6.08 10.04
N VAL A 310 12.11 -6.97 9.77
CA VAL A 310 12.36 -8.28 9.17
C VAL A 310 13.03 -8.12 7.80
N VAL A 311 12.49 -7.24 6.96
CA VAL A 311 13.01 -6.96 5.61
C VAL A 311 14.45 -6.42 5.67
N ARG A 312 14.76 -5.52 6.60
CA ARG A 312 16.12 -4.98 6.79
C ARG A 312 17.11 -6.06 7.22
N SER A 313 16.67 -6.99 8.05
CA SER A 313 17.50 -8.09 8.54
C SER A 313 17.96 -9.06 7.44
N VAL A 314 17.22 -9.16 6.34
CA VAL A 314 17.54 -10.10 5.24
C VAL A 314 18.84 -9.75 4.54
N LEU A 315 19.20 -8.47 4.44
CA LEU A 315 20.43 -8.06 3.78
C LEU A 315 21.64 -7.99 4.71
N ASP A 316 21.42 -7.97 6.04
CA ASP A 316 22.47 -7.90 7.09
C ASP A 316 23.60 -6.91 6.75
N VAL A 317 23.24 -5.73 6.28
CA VAL A 317 24.17 -4.67 5.89
C VAL A 317 24.03 -3.48 6.84
N GLY A 318 25.14 -2.85 7.19
CA GLY A 318 25.15 -1.61 7.98
C GLY A 318 24.72 -0.35 7.22
N GLU A 319 24.07 -0.52 6.06
CA GLU A 319 23.63 0.53 5.16
C GLU A 319 22.11 0.65 5.17
N PRO A 320 21.54 1.81 4.80
CA PRO A 320 20.11 1.95 4.65
C PRO A 320 19.55 0.95 3.63
N VAL A 321 18.49 0.27 4.02
CA VAL A 321 17.73 -0.67 3.19
C VAL A 321 16.42 -0.05 2.81
N VAL A 322 16.06 -0.13 1.54
CA VAL A 322 14.88 0.46 0.95
C VAL A 322 14.01 -0.63 0.34
N VAL A 323 12.71 -0.59 0.60
CA VAL A 323 11.73 -1.38 -0.15
C VAL A 323 11.39 -0.58 -1.41
N SER A 324 11.79 -1.09 -2.58
CA SER A 324 11.64 -0.36 -3.86
C SER A 324 10.17 -0.08 -4.20
N GLU A 325 9.28 -1.01 -3.88
CA GLU A 325 7.83 -0.86 -4.00
C GLU A 325 7.19 -1.65 -2.88
N LEU A 326 6.51 -0.94 -1.98
CA LEU A 326 5.66 -1.53 -0.96
C LEU A 326 4.26 -1.71 -1.55
N VAL A 327 3.76 -2.93 -1.54
CA VAL A 327 2.37 -3.24 -1.87
C VAL A 327 1.81 -4.03 -0.71
N GLY A 328 0.81 -3.48 -0.05
CA GLY A 328 0.18 -4.08 1.13
C GLY A 328 -1.34 -4.01 1.05
N VAL A 329 -2.02 -5.00 1.59
CA VAL A 329 -3.45 -4.96 1.86
C VAL A 329 -3.63 -4.50 3.29
N ARG A 330 -4.43 -3.44 3.50
CA ARG A 330 -4.73 -2.91 4.83
C ARG A 330 -5.97 -3.56 5.44
N ASP A 331 -6.16 -3.35 6.74
CA ASP A 331 -7.35 -3.70 7.49
C ASP A 331 -7.58 -5.23 7.66
N LEU A 332 -6.53 -6.03 7.48
CA LEU A 332 -6.60 -7.49 7.63
C LEU A 332 -6.86 -7.93 9.08
N GLU A 333 -6.40 -7.15 10.06
CA GLU A 333 -6.56 -7.37 11.50
C GLU A 333 -8.03 -7.31 11.94
N PHE A 334 -8.89 -6.66 11.16
CA PHE A 334 -10.32 -6.56 11.45
C PHE A 334 -11.15 -7.72 10.89
N VAL A 335 -10.54 -8.64 10.15
CA VAL A 335 -11.24 -9.81 9.60
C VAL A 335 -11.63 -10.78 10.73
N ARG A 336 -12.93 -11.14 10.78
CA ARG A 336 -13.41 -12.11 11.76
C ARG A 336 -12.74 -13.48 11.58
N ALA A 337 -12.52 -14.17 12.68
CA ALA A 337 -11.88 -15.49 12.67
C ALA A 337 -12.60 -16.54 11.80
N ASP A 338 -13.93 -16.46 11.70
CA ASP A 338 -14.78 -17.35 10.91
C ASP A 338 -14.96 -16.91 9.44
N ALA A 339 -14.43 -15.75 9.06
CA ALA A 339 -14.57 -15.17 7.72
C ALA A 339 -13.31 -15.35 6.84
N TRP A 340 -12.23 -15.97 7.37
CA TRP A 340 -10.96 -16.08 6.65
C TRP A 340 -11.03 -16.86 5.34
N ASP A 341 -11.86 -17.92 5.24
CA ASP A 341 -12.03 -18.64 3.98
C ASP A 341 -12.54 -17.72 2.86
N ALA A 342 -13.52 -16.87 3.19
CA ALA A 342 -14.06 -15.88 2.25
C ALA A 342 -13.07 -14.73 1.97
N ALA A 343 -12.32 -14.30 2.99
CA ALA A 343 -11.29 -13.28 2.83
C ALA A 343 -10.16 -13.77 1.93
N LEU A 344 -9.66 -15.00 2.11
CA LEU A 344 -8.65 -15.62 1.24
C LEU A 344 -9.16 -15.78 -0.19
N ALA A 345 -10.42 -16.15 -0.38
CA ALA A 345 -11.03 -16.19 -1.71
C ALA A 345 -11.01 -14.82 -2.39
N GLN A 346 -11.29 -13.73 -1.65
CA GLN A 346 -11.18 -12.36 -2.18
C GLN A 346 -9.73 -11.98 -2.47
N LEU A 347 -8.83 -12.20 -1.52
CA LEU A 347 -7.41 -11.90 -1.68
C LEU A 347 -6.76 -12.65 -2.85
N SER A 348 -7.31 -13.80 -3.24
CA SER A 348 -6.83 -14.59 -4.39
C SER A 348 -7.23 -14.04 -5.75
N THR A 349 -8.09 -13.01 -5.79
CA THR A 349 -8.56 -12.40 -7.05
C THR A 349 -7.81 -11.10 -7.38
N PRO A 350 -7.59 -10.77 -8.68
CA PRO A 350 -7.05 -9.47 -9.05
C PRO A 350 -7.97 -8.32 -8.61
N PRO A 351 -7.41 -7.17 -8.19
CA PRO A 351 -5.99 -6.85 -8.12
C PRO A 351 -5.28 -7.32 -6.82
N LEU A 352 -6.02 -7.75 -5.80
CA LEU A 352 -5.53 -8.11 -4.47
C LEU A 352 -4.50 -9.25 -4.51
N ARG A 353 -4.68 -10.21 -5.42
CA ARG A 353 -3.79 -11.36 -5.57
C ARG A 353 -2.32 -10.94 -5.77
N ALA A 354 -2.08 -9.89 -6.55
CA ALA A 354 -0.72 -9.40 -6.79
C ALA A 354 -0.05 -8.94 -5.49
N ALA A 355 -0.80 -8.27 -4.60
CA ALA A 355 -0.29 -7.83 -3.30
C ALA A 355 0.11 -8.98 -2.36
N VAL A 356 -0.41 -10.20 -2.60
CA VAL A 356 -0.02 -11.40 -1.83
C VAL A 356 1.13 -12.14 -2.52
N VAL A 357 1.03 -12.41 -3.83
CA VAL A 357 1.92 -13.35 -4.52
C VAL A 357 3.22 -12.70 -4.99
N GLU A 358 3.20 -11.42 -5.38
CA GLU A 358 4.37 -10.75 -5.92
C GLU A 358 5.34 -10.37 -4.79
N PRO A 359 6.59 -10.87 -4.81
CA PRO A 359 7.55 -10.57 -3.77
C PRO A 359 8.01 -9.11 -3.85
N ALA A 360 8.19 -8.47 -2.71
CA ALA A 360 8.79 -7.16 -2.61
C ALA A 360 10.29 -7.21 -2.94
N LEU A 361 10.79 -6.17 -3.61
CA LEU A 361 12.22 -6.01 -3.88
C LEU A 361 12.85 -5.08 -2.85
N VAL A 362 13.84 -5.59 -2.15
CA VAL A 362 14.61 -4.86 -1.15
C VAL A 362 15.99 -4.53 -1.71
N VAL A 363 16.41 -3.31 -1.54
CA VAL A 363 17.64 -2.79 -2.14
C VAL A 363 18.46 -2.03 -1.09
N SER A 364 19.77 -2.31 -1.07
CA SER A 364 20.79 -1.46 -0.47
C SER A 364 21.70 -0.91 -1.55
N THR A 365 22.73 -0.14 -1.19
CA THR A 365 23.70 0.36 -2.16
C THR A 365 24.47 -0.77 -2.87
N THR A 366 24.58 -1.92 -2.24
CA THR A 366 25.44 -3.05 -2.70
C THR A 366 24.67 -4.32 -3.02
N LEU A 367 23.54 -4.56 -2.38
CA LEU A 367 22.80 -5.82 -2.45
C LEU A 367 21.32 -5.62 -2.82
N ARG A 368 20.73 -6.68 -3.35
CA ARG A 368 19.29 -6.78 -3.65
C ARG A 368 18.79 -8.15 -3.22
N ALA A 369 17.59 -8.19 -2.63
CA ALA A 369 16.91 -9.44 -2.29
C ALA A 369 15.43 -9.35 -2.63
N ARG A 370 14.81 -10.50 -2.86
CA ARG A 370 13.35 -10.62 -2.90
C ARG A 370 12.88 -11.18 -1.59
N VAL A 371 11.89 -10.54 -1.01
CA VAL A 371 11.27 -10.93 0.24
C VAL A 371 9.77 -11.13 0.02
N PRO A 372 9.06 -11.87 0.87
CA PRO A 372 7.60 -11.89 0.81
C PRO A 372 7.02 -10.48 0.80
N SER A 373 5.91 -10.26 0.08
CA SER A 373 5.17 -9.00 0.20
C SER A 373 4.73 -8.77 1.65
N TYR A 374 4.37 -7.53 1.99
CA TYR A 374 3.81 -7.24 3.32
C TYR A 374 2.62 -8.15 3.64
N THR A 375 1.68 -8.27 2.70
CA THR A 375 0.47 -9.10 2.90
C THR A 375 0.81 -10.58 3.09
N ALA A 376 1.72 -11.14 2.28
CA ALA A 376 2.16 -12.51 2.44
C ALA A 376 2.86 -12.75 3.79
N TRP A 377 3.70 -11.80 4.22
CA TRP A 377 4.35 -11.83 5.51
C TRP A 377 3.32 -11.76 6.65
N TRP A 378 2.36 -10.84 6.57
CA TRP A 378 1.31 -10.67 7.58
C TRP A 378 0.46 -11.94 7.75
N LEU A 379 0.00 -12.55 6.64
CA LEU A 379 -0.77 -13.80 6.66
C LEU A 379 0.01 -14.95 7.31
N ARG A 380 1.32 -15.03 7.09
CA ARG A 380 2.22 -16.03 7.70
C ARG A 380 2.44 -15.76 9.18
N GLU A 381 2.69 -14.50 9.54
CA GLU A 381 2.92 -14.08 10.92
C GLU A 381 1.73 -14.41 11.82
N HIS A 382 0.51 -14.21 11.31
CA HIS A 382 -0.73 -14.53 12.00
C HIS A 382 -1.19 -15.98 11.78
N ARG A 383 -0.40 -16.78 11.05
CA ARG A 383 -0.70 -18.20 10.77
C ARG A 383 -2.12 -18.42 10.21
N ILE A 384 -2.59 -17.50 9.35
CA ILE A 384 -3.93 -17.57 8.75
C ILE A 384 -4.06 -18.83 7.90
N VAL A 385 -3.05 -19.14 7.08
CA VAL A 385 -2.94 -20.39 6.35
C VAL A 385 -1.88 -21.25 7.06
N SER A 386 -2.33 -22.22 7.86
CA SER A 386 -1.46 -23.10 8.63
C SER A 386 -1.62 -24.57 8.20
N GLY A 387 -1.04 -24.91 7.07
CA GLY A 387 -1.16 -26.25 6.56
C GLY A 387 -0.17 -26.55 5.44
N ARG A 388 -0.26 -27.75 4.84
CA ARG A 388 0.54 -28.14 3.68
C ARG A 388 -0.33 -28.30 2.44
N LEU A 389 0.27 -28.12 1.29
CA LEU A 389 -0.39 -28.47 0.04
C LEU A 389 -0.59 -30.00 -0.05
N ALA A 390 -1.64 -30.43 -0.74
CA ALA A 390 -1.86 -31.84 -1.04
C ALA A 390 -0.69 -32.48 -1.83
N THR A 391 0.01 -31.65 -2.62
CA THR A 391 1.18 -31.98 -3.45
C THR A 391 2.52 -31.79 -2.75
N SER A 392 2.54 -31.46 -1.44
CA SER A 392 3.75 -31.19 -0.66
C SER A 392 4.64 -32.42 -0.48
N ASP A 393 5.87 -32.19 0.01
CA ASP A 393 6.79 -33.26 0.43
C ASP A 393 6.07 -34.26 1.36
N PRO A 394 6.07 -35.57 1.04
CA PRO A 394 5.50 -36.60 1.89
C PRO A 394 6.00 -36.58 3.34
N LEU A 395 7.21 -36.04 3.57
CA LEU A 395 7.79 -35.87 4.90
C LEU A 395 6.92 -35.01 5.83
N LEU A 396 6.14 -34.09 5.27
CA LEU A 396 5.24 -33.20 6.01
C LEU A 396 3.86 -33.83 6.33
N ALA A 397 3.59 -35.04 5.80
CA ALA A 397 2.31 -35.71 6.02
C ALA A 397 2.12 -36.08 7.49
N GLY A 398 0.95 -35.76 8.05
CA GLY A 398 0.64 -35.95 9.47
C GLY A 398 1.23 -34.90 10.41
N LEU A 399 2.27 -34.19 9.99
CA LEU A 399 2.81 -33.04 10.73
C LEU A 399 1.94 -31.78 10.52
N PHE A 400 1.58 -31.51 9.27
CA PHE A 400 0.68 -30.44 8.86
C PHE A 400 -0.62 -31.02 8.29
N ASP A 401 -1.73 -30.37 8.57
CA ASP A 401 -3.01 -30.67 7.94
C ASP A 401 -2.99 -30.22 6.47
N VAL A 402 -3.80 -30.84 5.62
CA VAL A 402 -3.90 -30.44 4.22
C VAL A 402 -4.80 -29.22 4.13
N VAL A 403 -4.29 -28.16 3.51
CA VAL A 403 -5.06 -26.96 3.16
C VAL A 403 -6.15 -27.34 2.16
N THR A 404 -7.40 -26.98 2.46
CA THR A 404 -8.59 -27.35 1.67
C THR A 404 -9.26 -26.19 0.96
N GLU A 405 -8.76 -24.97 1.14
CA GLU A 405 -9.28 -23.75 0.52
C GLU A 405 -9.24 -23.85 -1.01
N ALA A 406 -10.31 -23.37 -1.63
CA ALA A 406 -10.49 -23.45 -3.10
C ALA A 406 -9.71 -22.37 -3.85
N VAL A 407 -8.44 -22.18 -3.53
CA VAL A 407 -7.51 -21.26 -4.15
C VAL A 407 -6.30 -22.00 -4.72
N ASP A 408 -5.58 -21.35 -5.63
CA ASP A 408 -4.44 -22.02 -6.29
C ASP A 408 -3.22 -22.16 -5.37
N ASP A 409 -2.38 -23.17 -5.67
CA ASP A 409 -1.22 -23.55 -4.87
C ASP A 409 -0.18 -22.41 -4.71
N GLU A 410 -0.02 -21.53 -5.71
CA GLU A 410 0.92 -20.41 -5.66
C GLU A 410 0.49 -19.39 -4.62
N PHE A 411 -0.79 -19.03 -4.60
CA PHE A 411 -1.37 -18.15 -3.59
C PHE A 411 -1.25 -18.75 -2.20
N LEU A 412 -1.62 -20.03 -2.03
CA LEU A 412 -1.56 -20.69 -0.73
C LEU A 412 -0.14 -20.73 -0.17
N VAL A 413 0.86 -20.99 -1.01
CA VAL A 413 2.28 -20.94 -0.59
C VAL A 413 2.70 -19.53 -0.21
N ALA A 414 2.29 -18.51 -0.96
CA ALA A 414 2.56 -17.12 -0.59
C ALA A 414 1.93 -16.78 0.76
N ALA A 415 0.70 -17.24 1.00
CA ALA A 415 -0.05 -17.00 2.24
C ALA A 415 0.43 -17.82 3.46
N GLY A 416 1.32 -18.83 3.28
CA GLY A 416 1.90 -19.59 4.38
C GLY A 416 1.76 -21.10 4.29
N ALA A 417 1.09 -21.65 3.27
CA ALA A 417 1.02 -23.09 3.08
C ALA A 417 2.40 -23.67 2.75
N VAL A 418 2.72 -24.79 3.38
CA VAL A 418 4.02 -25.45 3.24
C VAL A 418 4.01 -26.42 2.06
N ARG A 419 4.98 -26.24 1.14
CA ARG A 419 5.21 -27.16 0.02
C ARG A 419 6.38 -28.11 0.29
N ALA A 420 7.47 -27.58 0.81
CA ALA A 420 8.68 -28.33 1.15
C ALA A 420 9.12 -28.00 2.59
N LEU A 421 10.00 -28.80 3.15
CA LEU A 421 10.50 -28.58 4.50
C LEU A 421 11.19 -27.20 4.64
N ASP A 422 11.91 -26.78 3.61
CA ASP A 422 12.63 -25.52 3.58
C ASP A 422 11.72 -24.28 3.55
N ASP A 423 10.40 -24.47 3.28
CA ASP A 423 9.41 -23.40 3.30
C ASP A 423 8.79 -23.19 4.69
N ALA A 424 8.99 -24.15 5.62
CA ALA A 424 8.39 -24.14 6.94
C ALA A 424 9.31 -23.51 7.99
N ASP A 425 8.74 -22.88 9.00
CA ASP A 425 9.49 -22.40 10.16
C ASP A 425 9.92 -23.62 11.00
N HIS A 426 11.22 -23.70 11.31
CA HIS A 426 11.78 -24.80 12.10
C HIS A 426 11.26 -24.82 13.54
N ASP A 427 10.92 -23.67 14.12
CA ASP A 427 10.29 -23.60 15.43
C ASP A 427 8.87 -24.19 15.40
N GLU A 428 8.10 -23.91 14.34
CA GLU A 428 6.78 -24.49 14.15
C GLU A 428 6.85 -26.02 13.95
N ILE A 429 7.82 -26.51 13.17
CA ILE A 429 8.03 -27.93 12.99
C ILE A 429 8.35 -28.60 14.33
N ALA A 430 9.23 -28.01 15.14
CA ALA A 430 9.60 -28.52 16.46
C ALA A 430 8.41 -28.54 17.41
N GLU A 431 7.59 -27.50 17.43
CA GLU A 431 6.32 -27.44 18.20
C GLU A 431 5.36 -28.58 17.79
N ARG A 432 5.15 -28.76 16.47
CA ARG A 432 4.27 -29.82 15.95
C ARG A 432 4.80 -31.22 16.17
N LEU A 433 6.11 -31.42 16.20
CA LEU A 433 6.73 -32.69 16.59
C LEU A 433 6.46 -33.01 18.07
N GLY A 434 6.34 -32.01 18.92
CA GLY A 434 5.96 -32.12 20.33
C GLY A 434 4.46 -32.28 20.55
N ASP A 435 3.61 -32.20 19.53
CA ASP A 435 2.16 -32.40 19.63
C ASP A 435 1.80 -33.89 19.56
N ALA A 436 1.21 -34.44 20.65
CA ALA A 436 0.86 -35.85 20.76
C ALA A 436 -0.26 -36.29 19.79
N ASP A 437 -1.10 -35.35 19.35
CA ASP A 437 -2.23 -35.64 18.45
C ASP A 437 -1.79 -35.89 17.00
N ARG A 438 -0.55 -35.54 16.66
CA ARG A 438 0.02 -35.74 15.33
C ARG A 438 0.44 -37.19 15.10
N VAL A 439 0.02 -37.77 13.99
CA VAL A 439 0.33 -39.16 13.63
C VAL A 439 1.55 -39.15 12.69
N LEU A 440 2.69 -39.58 13.22
CA LEU A 440 3.97 -39.60 12.50
C LEU A 440 4.58 -41.01 12.58
N THR A 441 5.44 -41.32 11.62
CA THR A 441 6.25 -42.53 11.62
C THR A 441 7.66 -42.23 12.13
N ARG A 442 8.36 -43.25 12.67
CA ARG A 442 9.74 -43.13 13.14
C ARG A 442 10.69 -42.60 12.06
N PRO A 443 10.66 -43.11 10.82
CA PRO A 443 11.51 -42.55 9.74
C PRO A 443 11.25 -41.07 9.46
N GLN A 444 9.98 -40.63 9.53
CA GLN A 444 9.65 -39.21 9.37
C GLN A 444 10.24 -38.37 10.49
N VAL A 445 10.04 -38.76 11.75
CA VAL A 445 10.55 -38.02 12.92
C VAL A 445 12.07 -37.93 12.83
N LYS A 446 12.77 -39.04 12.50
CA LYS A 446 14.22 -39.04 12.29
C LYS A 446 14.64 -38.06 11.19
N ALA A 447 13.98 -38.13 10.03
CA ALA A 447 14.33 -37.29 8.87
C ALA A 447 14.04 -35.80 9.14
N LEU A 448 13.02 -35.48 9.95
CA LEU A 448 12.70 -34.12 10.38
C LEU A 448 13.77 -33.60 11.34
N TYR A 449 14.07 -34.33 12.43
CA TYR A 449 15.12 -33.92 13.37
C TYR A 449 16.51 -33.79 12.73
N ALA A 450 16.80 -34.58 11.69
CA ALA A 450 18.03 -34.45 10.94
C ALA A 450 18.16 -33.14 10.14
N ARG A 451 17.07 -32.37 9.95
CA ARG A 451 17.02 -31.22 9.07
C ARG A 451 16.62 -29.91 9.75
N ILE A 452 15.93 -29.98 10.90
CA ILE A 452 15.49 -28.78 11.60
C ILE A 452 16.60 -28.21 12.48
N GLU A 453 16.57 -26.89 12.61
CA GLU A 453 17.41 -26.10 13.51
C GLU A 453 16.51 -25.01 14.11
N PRO A 454 15.72 -25.36 15.14
CA PRO A 454 14.85 -24.39 15.80
C PRO A 454 15.70 -23.34 16.53
N ARG A 455 15.22 -22.11 16.57
CA ARG A 455 15.89 -21.00 17.28
C ARG A 455 15.83 -21.18 18.79
N GLU A 456 14.73 -21.76 19.26
CA GLU A 456 14.53 -22.08 20.66
C GLU A 456 14.28 -23.59 20.81
N PRO A 457 14.97 -24.27 21.75
CA PRO A 457 14.74 -25.69 22.01
C PRO A 457 13.30 -25.96 22.43
N PRO A 458 12.61 -26.95 21.81
CA PRO A 458 11.24 -27.24 22.14
C PRO A 458 11.10 -27.86 23.54
N PRO A 459 10.07 -27.52 24.32
CA PRO A 459 9.86 -28.09 25.66
C PRO A 459 9.46 -29.55 25.63
N PHE A 460 8.90 -30.02 24.52
CA PHE A 460 8.46 -31.40 24.28
C PHE A 460 9.10 -31.94 23.02
N VAL A 461 9.51 -33.18 23.07
CA VAL A 461 10.11 -33.87 21.93
C VAL A 461 9.45 -35.23 21.71
N ARG A 462 9.54 -35.72 20.50
CA ARG A 462 9.05 -37.05 20.16
C ARG A 462 10.19 -38.04 20.18
N GLY A 463 10.02 -39.08 21.00
CA GLY A 463 11.01 -40.13 21.14
C GLY A 463 10.37 -41.52 21.09
N VAL A 464 11.19 -42.56 21.12
CA VAL A 464 10.79 -43.97 21.18
C VAL A 464 10.98 -44.48 22.61
N ARG A 465 9.92 -44.98 23.20
CA ARG A 465 9.95 -45.64 24.50
C ARG A 465 9.07 -46.91 24.44
N ASP A 466 9.58 -48.03 24.92
CA ASP A 466 8.88 -49.33 24.86
C ASP A 466 8.43 -49.72 23.44
N ASN A 467 9.25 -49.38 22.44
CA ASN A 467 8.99 -49.58 21.02
C ASN A 467 7.77 -48.78 20.45
N GLU A 468 7.36 -47.72 21.10
CA GLU A 468 6.30 -46.82 20.66
C GLU A 468 6.83 -45.39 20.54
N LEU A 469 6.34 -44.64 19.54
CA LEU A 469 6.57 -43.19 19.46
C LEU A 469 5.73 -42.49 20.53
N VAL A 470 6.38 -41.77 21.40
CA VAL A 470 5.75 -40.98 22.47
C VAL A 470 6.25 -39.55 22.47
N VAL A 471 5.40 -38.64 22.92
CA VAL A 471 5.82 -37.24 23.20
C VAL A 471 6.16 -37.15 24.68
N VAL A 472 7.33 -36.62 24.98
CA VAL A 472 7.84 -36.45 26.35
C VAL A 472 8.45 -35.03 26.51
N ALA A 473 8.61 -34.59 27.76
CA ALA A 473 9.40 -33.42 28.01
C ALA A 473 10.86 -33.64 27.55
N ALA A 474 11.53 -32.64 27.01
CA ALA A 474 12.90 -32.77 26.49
C ALA A 474 13.87 -33.36 27.52
N ARG A 475 13.74 -33.00 28.79
CA ARG A 475 14.51 -33.56 29.92
C ARG A 475 14.31 -35.07 30.17
N ASP A 476 13.22 -35.64 29.68
CA ASP A 476 12.87 -37.06 29.85
C ASP A 476 13.20 -37.86 28.58
N ALA A 477 13.92 -37.24 27.64
CA ALA A 477 14.40 -37.80 26.41
C ALA A 477 15.95 -37.89 26.40
N VAL A 478 16.47 -38.66 25.46
CA VAL A 478 17.91 -38.84 25.26
C VAL A 478 18.20 -39.08 23.78
N VAL A 479 19.28 -38.51 23.27
CA VAL A 479 19.81 -38.87 21.95
C VAL A 479 20.93 -39.89 22.13
N VAL A 480 20.83 -41.00 21.39
CA VAL A 480 21.83 -42.07 21.49
C VAL A 480 23.00 -41.78 20.55
N ASP A 481 24.13 -41.48 21.12
CA ASP A 481 25.43 -41.29 20.45
C ASP A 481 26.32 -42.56 20.57
N ALA A 482 25.93 -43.50 21.44
CA ALA A 482 26.57 -44.80 21.63
C ALA A 482 25.51 -45.90 21.79
N PRO A 483 25.28 -46.73 20.76
CA PRO A 483 24.20 -47.74 20.75
C PRO A 483 24.28 -48.76 21.89
N ASP A 484 25.47 -49.01 22.38
CA ASP A 484 25.76 -49.91 23.52
C ASP A 484 25.18 -49.47 24.86
N LEU A 485 24.83 -48.17 24.97
CA LEU A 485 24.18 -47.65 26.17
C LEU A 485 22.67 -47.82 26.16
N LEU A 486 22.08 -48.14 25.01
CA LEU A 486 20.62 -48.25 24.83
C LEU A 486 19.90 -49.05 25.94
N PRO A 487 20.38 -50.25 26.35
CA PRO A 487 19.72 -51.02 27.40
C PRO A 487 19.77 -50.39 28.79
N LEU A 488 20.67 -49.41 29.01
CA LEU A 488 20.89 -48.80 30.30
C LEU A 488 20.14 -47.46 30.47
N LEU A 489 19.45 -47.00 29.44
CA LEU A 489 18.78 -45.71 29.44
C LEU A 489 17.52 -45.66 30.32
N GLY A 490 17.05 -46.82 30.82
CA GLY A 490 15.87 -46.89 31.68
C GLY A 490 14.59 -46.46 30.97
N GLY A 491 13.76 -45.64 31.65
CA GLY A 491 12.49 -45.16 31.11
C GLY A 491 12.58 -43.90 30.24
N LEU A 492 13.79 -43.47 29.84
CA LEU A 492 13.93 -42.35 28.92
C LEU A 492 13.40 -42.67 27.52
N ALA A 493 12.83 -41.68 26.87
CA ALA A 493 12.46 -41.78 25.47
C ALA A 493 13.68 -41.50 24.57
N VAL A 494 13.96 -42.40 23.64
CA VAL A 494 15.08 -42.24 22.69
C VAL A 494 14.62 -41.41 21.51
N VAL A 495 15.25 -40.26 21.28
CA VAL A 495 14.99 -39.43 20.12
C VAL A 495 15.54 -40.12 18.86
N PRO A 496 14.72 -40.32 17.80
CA PRO A 496 15.20 -40.92 16.56
C PRO A 496 16.24 -39.98 15.87
N ALA A 497 17.50 -40.40 15.88
CA ALA A 497 18.58 -39.70 15.22
C ALA A 497 19.58 -40.72 14.63
N SER A 498 20.32 -40.36 13.60
CA SER A 498 21.47 -41.12 13.18
C SER A 498 22.66 -40.87 14.12
N LEU A 499 23.56 -41.84 14.26
CA LEU A 499 24.77 -41.62 15.05
C LEU A 499 25.61 -40.42 14.53
N HIS A 500 25.51 -40.14 13.23
CA HIS A 500 26.19 -39.00 12.61
C HIS A 500 25.57 -37.68 13.06
N ASP A 501 24.26 -37.61 13.18
CA ASP A 501 23.50 -36.40 13.54
C ASP A 501 23.29 -36.25 15.05
N ALA A 502 23.66 -37.25 15.85
CA ALA A 502 23.31 -37.34 17.26
C ALA A 502 23.66 -36.07 18.05
N VAL A 503 24.89 -35.57 17.91
CA VAL A 503 25.32 -34.35 18.61
C VAL A 503 24.51 -33.13 18.15
N ARG A 504 24.34 -32.95 16.85
CA ARG A 504 23.58 -31.82 16.30
C ARG A 504 22.11 -31.84 16.73
N VAL A 505 21.50 -33.03 16.71
CA VAL A 505 20.10 -33.19 17.14
C VAL A 505 19.96 -32.95 18.65
N ALA A 506 20.91 -33.43 19.45
CA ALA A 506 20.93 -33.19 20.89
C ALA A 506 21.02 -31.69 21.20
N ASP A 507 21.94 -30.98 20.55
CA ASP A 507 22.11 -29.55 20.70
C ASP A 507 20.85 -28.77 20.26
N ALA A 508 20.28 -29.11 19.09
CA ALA A 508 19.12 -28.43 18.56
C ALA A 508 17.85 -28.59 19.42
N LEU A 509 17.73 -29.71 20.13
CA LEU A 509 16.57 -30.02 20.97
C LEU A 509 16.81 -29.79 22.47
N ASP A 510 18.01 -29.41 22.89
CA ASP A 510 18.47 -29.34 24.29
C ASP A 510 18.19 -30.65 25.04
N VAL A 511 18.54 -31.77 24.41
CA VAL A 511 18.37 -33.12 24.93
C VAL A 511 19.73 -33.73 25.20
N ALA A 512 19.92 -34.38 26.34
CA ALA A 512 21.18 -35.00 26.72
C ALA A 512 21.60 -36.11 25.75
N LEU A 513 22.90 -36.24 25.51
CA LEU A 513 23.47 -37.39 24.87
C LEU A 513 23.53 -38.58 25.86
N ALA A 514 23.40 -39.81 25.33
CA ALA A 514 23.48 -41.00 26.16
C ALA A 514 24.82 -41.11 26.94
N THR A 515 25.92 -40.67 26.31
CA THR A 515 27.24 -40.66 26.95
C THR A 515 27.40 -39.58 28.04
N GLU A 516 26.51 -38.64 28.13
CA GLU A 516 26.51 -37.58 29.17
C GLU A 516 25.76 -37.97 30.44
N LEU A 517 24.97 -39.06 30.38
CA LEU A 517 24.15 -39.50 31.51
C LEU A 517 24.95 -40.05 32.71
N GLY A 518 26.26 -40.09 32.59
CA GLY A 518 27.17 -40.49 33.64
C GLY A 518 27.55 -41.99 33.59
N SER A 519 28.09 -42.49 34.69
CA SER A 519 28.48 -43.89 34.84
C SER A 519 27.33 -44.73 35.44
N PHE A 520 27.18 -45.93 35.00
CA PHE A 520 26.21 -46.89 35.55
C PHE A 520 26.87 -47.77 36.60
N ASP A 521 26.15 -48.05 37.69
CA ASP A 521 26.65 -48.84 38.81
C ASP A 521 26.64 -50.33 38.53
N VAL A 522 27.80 -50.96 38.65
CA VAL A 522 27.92 -52.41 38.54
C VAL A 522 27.53 -53.03 39.90
N VAL A 523 26.49 -53.85 39.89
CA VAL A 523 25.93 -54.51 41.08
C VAL A 523 26.67 -55.79 41.40
N SER A 524 27.00 -56.59 40.39
CA SER A 524 27.74 -57.84 40.57
C SER A 524 28.43 -58.26 39.27
N VAL A 525 29.45 -59.08 39.43
CA VAL A 525 30.24 -59.69 38.33
C VAL A 525 30.13 -61.22 38.42
N GLY A 526 29.84 -61.87 37.29
CA GLY A 526 29.77 -63.33 37.20
C GLY A 526 30.35 -63.84 35.88
N GLU A 527 30.38 -65.16 35.66
CA GLU A 527 30.82 -65.77 34.41
C GLU A 527 29.60 -66.17 33.56
N ALA A 528 29.71 -65.97 32.24
CA ALA A 528 28.72 -66.42 31.27
C ALA A 528 29.30 -67.56 30.43
N ALA A 529 28.49 -68.60 30.25
CA ALA A 529 28.81 -69.76 29.36
C ALA A 529 28.24 -69.46 27.94
N GLY A 530 29.11 -69.47 26.90
CA GLY A 530 28.74 -69.34 25.49
C GLY A 530 29.88 -69.77 24.58
N ASP A 531 29.60 -70.04 23.30
CA ASP A 531 30.56 -70.52 22.30
C ASP A 531 31.60 -69.48 21.86
N HIS A 532 31.52 -68.28 22.35
CA HIS A 532 32.45 -67.22 22.05
C HIS A 532 33.07 -66.67 23.33
N VAL A 533 34.22 -66.04 23.22
CA VAL A 533 35.06 -65.56 24.31
C VAL A 533 34.36 -64.50 25.14
N VAL A 534 33.30 -64.87 25.83
CA VAL A 534 32.65 -64.02 26.86
C VAL A 534 33.36 -64.32 28.16
N HIS A 535 33.81 -63.30 28.80
CA HIS A 535 34.62 -63.45 29.99
C HIS A 535 33.83 -63.37 31.30
N GLU A 536 32.86 -62.47 31.34
CA GLU A 536 32.10 -62.21 32.58
C GLU A 536 30.67 -61.79 32.29
N VAL A 537 29.81 -61.96 33.30
CA VAL A 537 28.45 -61.40 33.32
C VAL A 537 28.41 -60.36 34.39
N LEU A 538 28.00 -59.17 34.01
CA LEU A 538 27.78 -58.06 34.90
C LEU A 538 26.29 -57.92 35.18
N LEU A 539 25.95 -57.56 36.41
CA LEU A 539 24.66 -57.00 36.75
C LEU A 539 24.86 -55.50 36.97
N VAL A 540 24.28 -54.73 36.10
CA VAL A 540 24.43 -53.27 36.10
C VAL A 540 23.08 -52.64 36.33
N ASN A 541 22.97 -51.69 37.23
CA ASN A 541 21.75 -50.94 37.36
C ASN A 541 21.61 -49.95 36.19
N ASP A 542 20.44 -50.00 35.57
CA ASP A 542 20.05 -48.97 34.62
C ASP A 542 19.79 -47.62 35.34
N ARG A 543 19.45 -46.58 34.59
CA ARG A 543 19.19 -45.26 35.13
C ARG A 543 18.07 -45.23 36.19
N ASP A 544 17.10 -46.12 36.07
CA ASP A 544 15.99 -46.25 37.01
C ASP A 544 16.33 -47.10 38.24
N GLY A 545 17.58 -47.54 38.34
CA GLY A 545 18.06 -48.41 39.40
C GLY A 545 17.62 -49.86 39.27
N LYS A 546 17.14 -50.31 38.11
CA LYS A 546 16.78 -51.68 37.85
C LYS A 546 17.99 -52.47 37.38
N PRO A 547 18.27 -53.64 37.98
CA PRO A 547 19.41 -54.45 37.55
C PRO A 547 19.17 -55.04 36.17
N GLN A 548 20.08 -54.76 35.25
CA GLN A 548 20.14 -55.31 33.92
C GLN A 548 21.31 -56.29 33.85
N ARG A 549 21.07 -57.45 33.23
CA ARG A 549 22.12 -58.44 33.04
C ARG A 549 22.89 -58.12 31.75
N VAL A 550 24.19 -57.87 31.87
CA VAL A 550 25.08 -57.60 30.76
C VAL A 550 26.24 -58.59 30.79
N ALA A 551 26.54 -59.21 29.67
CA ALA A 551 27.72 -60.03 29.47
C ALA A 551 28.79 -59.20 28.77
N TRP A 552 30.05 -59.49 29.02
CA TRP A 552 31.12 -58.74 28.43
C TRP A 552 32.25 -59.65 27.95
N ARG A 553 33.02 -59.15 26.96
CA ARG A 553 34.24 -59.75 26.42
C ARG A 553 35.21 -58.68 26.06
N THR A 554 36.48 -59.02 25.98
CA THR A 554 37.51 -58.10 25.50
C THR A 554 37.96 -58.49 24.11
N VAL A 555 37.89 -57.55 23.17
CA VAL A 555 38.40 -57.72 21.81
C VAL A 555 39.33 -56.53 21.51
N ASP A 556 40.56 -56.81 21.14
CA ASP A 556 41.57 -55.80 20.83
C ASP A 556 41.74 -54.71 21.92
N GLY A 557 41.58 -55.11 23.18
CA GLY A 557 41.69 -54.18 24.33
C GLY A 557 40.46 -53.36 24.60
N VAL A 558 39.37 -53.56 23.87
CA VAL A 558 38.06 -52.91 24.06
C VAL A 558 37.13 -53.90 24.78
N LEU A 559 36.52 -53.45 25.86
CA LEU A 559 35.55 -54.22 26.60
C LEU A 559 34.18 -54.07 25.92
N HIS A 560 33.63 -55.21 25.52
CA HIS A 560 32.28 -55.33 24.96
C HIS A 560 31.35 -55.95 25.98
N VAL A 561 30.17 -55.40 26.12
CA VAL A 561 29.16 -55.85 27.05
C VAL A 561 27.95 -56.29 26.28
N ASP A 562 27.44 -57.49 26.61
CA ASP A 562 26.18 -58.04 26.13
C ASP A 562 25.10 -57.78 27.18
N ALA A 563 24.14 -56.95 26.85
CA ALA A 563 23.01 -56.63 27.70
C ALA A 563 21.76 -57.34 27.18
N GLY A 564 21.68 -58.65 27.41
CA GLY A 564 20.57 -59.46 26.93
C GLY A 564 20.63 -59.70 25.43
N SER A 565 19.97 -58.93 24.63
CA SER A 565 19.96 -59.03 23.17
C SER A 565 20.94 -58.11 22.47
N LEU A 566 21.66 -57.24 23.20
CA LEU A 566 22.61 -56.27 22.66
C LEU A 566 23.99 -56.52 23.21
N GLU A 567 25.01 -56.42 22.34
CA GLU A 567 26.42 -56.46 22.71
C GLU A 567 26.94 -55.02 22.82
N LEU A 568 27.41 -54.67 24.03
CA LEU A 568 27.80 -53.31 24.37
C LEU A 568 29.29 -53.25 24.68
N GLY A 569 29.93 -52.17 24.31
CA GLY A 569 31.30 -51.87 24.67
C GLY A 569 31.37 -50.89 25.85
N LEU A 570 31.76 -51.35 27.01
CA LEU A 570 31.95 -50.53 28.21
C LEU A 570 33.43 -50.29 28.53
N GLY A 571 33.72 -49.40 29.42
CA GLY A 571 35.04 -49.19 29.94
C GLY A 571 35.93 -48.33 29.04
N ARG A 572 37.05 -48.81 28.56
CA ARG A 572 38.00 -48.02 27.76
C ARG A 572 37.51 -47.66 26.36
N GLY A 573 36.28 -48.02 26.01
CA GLY A 573 35.72 -47.93 24.69
C GLY A 573 35.47 -46.54 24.13
N ARG A 574 36.35 -45.59 24.37
CA ARG A 574 36.34 -44.30 23.69
C ARG A 574 36.34 -44.39 22.17
N ALA A 575 36.85 -45.50 21.65
CA ALA A 575 36.82 -45.76 20.20
C ALA A 575 35.42 -45.71 19.61
N TRP A 576 34.39 -45.97 20.42
CA TRP A 576 33.00 -45.93 19.98
C TRP A 576 32.39 -44.57 20.04
N ARG A 577 32.76 -43.75 21.04
CA ARG A 577 32.35 -42.34 21.14
C ARG A 577 32.72 -41.54 19.91
N GLU A 578 33.68 -42.04 19.11
CA GLU A 578 34.11 -41.44 17.85
C GLU A 578 33.25 -41.87 16.65
N GLY A 579 32.14 -42.55 16.85
CA GLY A 579 31.24 -43.01 15.77
C GLY A 579 31.81 -44.07 14.85
N ARG A 580 33.10 -44.42 15.03
CA ARG A 580 33.83 -45.35 14.14
C ARG A 580 33.66 -46.80 14.52
N TRP A 581 33.22 -47.05 15.73
CA TRP A 581 33.02 -48.39 16.24
C TRP A 581 31.82 -49.07 15.61
N SER A 582 30.67 -48.40 15.53
CA SER A 582 29.46 -48.92 14.95
C SER A 582 29.70 -49.47 13.54
N ASP A 583 30.28 -48.67 12.66
CA ASP A 583 30.45 -49.03 11.25
C ASP A 583 31.49 -50.15 11.03
N ARG A 584 32.60 -50.05 11.70
CA ARG A 584 33.75 -50.91 11.46
C ARG A 584 33.73 -52.17 12.33
N TYR A 585 33.32 -52.00 13.53
CA TYR A 585 33.39 -53.01 14.55
C TYR A 585 32.21 -53.98 14.49
N LEU A 586 31.02 -53.45 14.29
CA LEU A 586 29.81 -54.24 14.08
C LEU A 586 29.95 -55.21 12.90
N GLY A 587 30.44 -54.71 11.78
CA GLY A 587 30.69 -55.54 10.60
C GLY A 587 31.69 -56.69 10.90
N THR A 588 32.74 -56.41 11.66
CA THR A 588 33.76 -57.38 12.04
C THR A 588 33.22 -58.38 13.05
N GLU A 589 32.44 -57.92 14.02
CA GLU A 589 31.88 -58.77 15.05
C GLU A 589 30.70 -59.62 14.55
N LEU A 590 29.89 -59.13 13.65
CA LEU A 590 28.87 -59.94 12.97
C LEU A 590 29.44 -61.12 12.20
N LEU A 591 30.62 -60.94 11.61
CA LEU A 591 31.33 -62.01 10.93
C LEU A 591 31.94 -63.04 11.90
N ARG A 592 32.19 -62.64 13.16
CA ARG A 592 32.81 -63.44 14.19
C ARG A 592 31.82 -64.02 15.19
N ALA A 593 30.73 -63.32 15.50
CA ALA A 593 29.77 -63.70 16.51
C ALA A 593 28.34 -63.27 16.12
N PRO A 594 27.43 -64.21 15.90
CA PRO A 594 26.00 -63.91 15.64
C PRO A 594 25.31 -63.10 16.74
N SER A 595 25.87 -63.09 17.95
CA SER A 595 25.38 -62.29 19.07
C SER A 595 25.49 -60.78 18.87
N ALA A 596 26.31 -60.33 17.90
CA ALA A 596 26.39 -58.92 17.54
C ALA A 596 25.26 -58.43 16.60
N ALA A 597 24.40 -59.35 16.09
CA ALA A 597 23.25 -59.00 15.26
C ALA A 597 22.27 -58.00 15.94
N PRO A 598 22.01 -58.10 17.26
CA PRO A 598 21.12 -57.16 17.95
C PRO A 598 21.61 -55.70 17.91
N LEU A 599 22.90 -55.44 17.85
CA LEU A 599 23.43 -54.08 17.74
C LEU A 599 23.07 -53.41 16.39
N LEU A 600 23.14 -54.20 15.31
CA LEU A 600 22.69 -53.73 13.99
C LEU A 600 21.19 -53.49 13.96
N LEU A 601 20.42 -54.33 14.62
CA LEU A 601 18.96 -54.17 14.72
C LEU A 601 18.63 -52.91 15.55
N ALA A 602 19.34 -52.68 16.64
CA ALA A 602 19.15 -51.47 17.43
C ALA A 602 19.51 -50.19 16.66
N GLU A 603 20.56 -50.22 15.86
CA GLU A 603 20.91 -49.10 15.00
C GLU A 603 19.88 -48.91 13.88
N ALA A 604 19.39 -49.97 13.28
CA ALA A 604 18.34 -49.92 12.27
C ALA A 604 16.99 -49.42 12.85
N ASP A 605 16.69 -49.72 14.13
CA ASP A 605 15.50 -49.20 14.81
C ASP A 605 15.60 -47.69 15.12
N LEU A 606 16.77 -47.13 15.16
CA LEU A 606 16.99 -45.69 15.27
C LEU A 606 16.94 -45.01 13.89
N ASP A 607 17.16 -45.79 12.84
CA ASP A 607 16.97 -45.38 11.46
C ASP A 607 15.51 -45.51 11.03
#